data_b0312853ef83c46e99ee045b38a056ad
#
_entry.id   b0312853ef83c46e99ee045b38a056ad
#
_cell.length_a   1.000
_cell.length_b   1.000
_cell.length_c   1.000
_cell.angle_alpha   90.00
_cell.angle_beta   90.00
_cell.angle_gamma   90.00
#
_symmetry.space_group_name_H-M   'P 1'
#
loop_
_entity.id
_entity.type
_entity.pdbx_description
1 polymer ?
#
loop_
_entity_poly.entity_id
_entity_poly.type
_entity_poly.pdbx_seq_one_letter_code
_entity_poly.pdbx_strand_id
1 'polypeptide(L)'
;MEKHQIKTITFEDDGNIPNNPFHPLILYPGALDHPDNCMKIFKENNWTNAWENGVFSYHHYHSNSHEVLGVIKGEASITFGGENGKTVEVTVGDVVVIPAGVGHKKEASSTDFRVVGAYPAGMPHDLRTGKADERKDAIDNIKNVPLPATDPIFGVNGPLLDVWGR
;
A
#
# COMPACT_ATOMS: atom_id res chain seq x y z
N MET A 1 7.82 15.03 -8.06
CA MET A 1 6.85 15.27 -6.98
C MET A 1 7.55 15.87 -5.77
N GLU A 2 6.93 16.84 -5.16
CA GLU A 2 7.42 17.40 -3.90
C GLU A 2 6.97 16.54 -2.73
N LYS A 3 7.83 16.37 -1.72
CA LYS A 3 7.53 15.54 -0.54
C LYS A 3 6.26 15.95 0.22
N HIS A 4 5.91 17.23 0.19
CA HIS A 4 4.76 17.78 0.90
C HIS A 4 3.43 17.60 0.14
N GLN A 5 3.46 17.07 -1.09
CA GLN A 5 2.26 16.85 -1.91
C GLN A 5 1.59 15.51 -1.64
N ILE A 6 2.06 14.76 -0.68
CA ILE A 6 1.44 13.49 -0.29
C ILE A 6 0.06 13.74 0.32
N LYS A 7 -0.79 12.72 0.24
CA LYS A 7 -2.11 12.69 0.88
C LYS A 7 -2.17 11.50 1.81
N THR A 8 -2.82 11.65 2.95
CA THR A 8 -2.97 10.57 3.93
C THR A 8 -4.44 10.29 4.19
N ILE A 9 -4.77 9.01 4.38
CA ILE A 9 -6.14 8.57 4.68
C ILE A 9 -6.08 7.52 5.78
N THR A 10 -6.91 7.69 6.81
CA THR A 10 -7.07 6.71 7.88
C THR A 10 -8.37 5.95 7.69
N PHE A 11 -8.40 4.69 8.13
CA PHE A 11 -9.57 3.84 8.01
C PHE A 11 -9.86 3.17 9.35
N GLU A 12 -11.12 3.11 9.71
CA GLU A 12 -11.57 2.40 10.90
C GLU A 12 -11.78 0.92 10.60
N ASP A 13 -11.62 0.09 11.62
CA ASP A 13 -11.98 -1.32 11.56
C ASP A 13 -13.48 -1.44 11.28
N ASP A 14 -13.86 -2.20 10.24
CA ASP A 14 -15.27 -2.36 9.87
C ASP A 14 -15.87 -3.69 10.37
N GLY A 15 -15.13 -4.42 11.20
CA GLY A 15 -15.55 -5.72 11.70
C GLY A 15 -15.07 -6.89 10.84
N ASN A 16 -14.77 -6.67 9.57
CA ASN A 16 -14.25 -7.67 8.63
C ASN A 16 -12.81 -7.36 8.26
N ILE A 17 -12.58 -6.16 7.74
CA ILE A 17 -11.24 -5.66 7.44
C ILE A 17 -10.77 -4.83 8.63
N PRO A 18 -9.69 -5.26 9.32
CA PRO A 18 -9.26 -4.57 10.55
C PRO A 18 -8.68 -3.20 10.30
N ASN A 19 -8.09 -2.97 9.14
CA ASN A 19 -7.35 -1.76 8.80
C ASN A 19 -6.19 -1.52 9.79
N ASN A 20 -5.60 -0.34 9.77
CA ASN A 20 -4.47 -0.03 10.64
C ASN A 20 -4.81 1.14 11.55
N PRO A 21 -4.83 0.92 12.90
CA PRO A 21 -5.15 1.99 13.85
C PRO A 21 -3.98 2.93 14.15
N PHE A 22 -2.77 2.60 13.65
CA PHE A 22 -1.55 3.35 13.98
C PHE A 22 -1.07 4.24 12.85
N HIS A 23 -1.23 3.81 11.58
CA HIS A 23 -0.63 4.46 10.43
C HIS A 23 -1.66 4.71 9.32
N PRO A 24 -1.68 5.91 8.74
CA PRO A 24 -2.52 6.17 7.58
C PRO A 24 -1.93 5.56 6.31
N LEU A 25 -2.79 5.30 5.34
CA LEU A 25 -2.40 5.06 3.95
C LEU A 25 -1.82 6.36 3.40
N ILE A 26 -0.78 6.27 2.58
CA ILE A 26 -0.13 7.44 1.98
C ILE A 26 -0.21 7.35 0.46
N LEU A 27 -0.76 8.41 -0.16
CA LEU A 27 -0.79 8.58 -1.60
C LEU A 27 0.32 9.55 -2.02
N TYR A 28 1.05 9.16 -3.06
CA TYR A 28 2.12 9.97 -3.65
C TYR A 28 1.72 10.26 -5.10
N PRO A 29 0.89 11.31 -5.35
CA PRO A 29 0.40 11.58 -6.70
C PRO A 29 1.54 11.94 -7.65
N GLY A 30 1.62 11.24 -8.78
CA GLY A 30 2.61 11.53 -9.82
C GLY A 30 4.06 11.38 -9.39
N ALA A 31 4.34 10.54 -8.39
CA ALA A 31 5.69 10.42 -7.81
C ALA A 31 6.71 9.77 -8.75
N LEU A 32 6.26 8.98 -9.71
CA LEU A 32 7.15 8.29 -10.65
C LEU A 32 7.25 9.09 -11.95
N ASP A 33 8.34 9.84 -12.11
CA ASP A 33 8.62 10.57 -13.35
C ASP A 33 8.88 9.59 -14.51
N HIS A 34 9.47 8.45 -14.18
CA HIS A 34 9.75 7.38 -15.13
C HIS A 34 9.18 6.06 -14.58
N PRO A 35 7.90 5.76 -14.86
CA PRO A 35 7.23 4.57 -14.30
C PRO A 35 7.95 3.25 -14.56
N ASP A 36 8.66 3.12 -15.68
CA ASP A 36 9.45 1.92 -15.99
C ASP A 36 10.55 1.65 -14.98
N ASN A 37 10.97 2.66 -14.22
CA ASN A 37 12.00 2.52 -13.18
C ASN A 37 11.42 2.21 -11.80
N CYS A 38 10.12 1.98 -11.69
CA CYS A 38 9.43 1.80 -10.41
C CYS A 38 10.08 0.73 -9.53
N MET A 39 10.27 -0.47 -10.07
CA MET A 39 10.87 -1.59 -9.33
C MET A 39 12.29 -1.25 -8.85
N LYS A 40 13.07 -0.60 -9.69
CA LYS A 40 14.43 -0.16 -9.36
C LYS A 40 14.43 0.86 -8.21
N ILE A 41 13.52 1.84 -8.27
CA ILE A 41 13.38 2.86 -7.23
C ILE A 41 13.03 2.22 -5.89
N PHE A 42 12.05 1.32 -5.87
CA PHE A 42 11.67 0.62 -4.65
C PHE A 42 12.84 -0.18 -4.08
N LYS A 43 13.55 -0.91 -4.94
CA LYS A 43 14.72 -1.71 -4.54
C LYS A 43 15.83 -0.85 -3.94
N GLU A 44 16.14 0.29 -4.54
CA GLU A 44 17.16 1.21 -4.05
C GLU A 44 16.83 1.73 -2.64
N ASN A 45 15.55 1.79 -2.31
CA ASN A 45 15.05 2.23 -1.01
C ASN A 45 14.72 1.06 -0.07
N ASN A 46 15.21 -0.14 -0.39
CA ASN A 46 15.03 -1.36 0.40
C ASN A 46 13.56 -1.79 0.57
N TRP A 47 12.75 -1.52 -0.44
CA TRP A 47 11.43 -2.12 -0.60
C TRP A 47 11.53 -3.15 -1.72
N THR A 48 11.54 -4.43 -1.34
CA THR A 48 11.94 -5.54 -2.20
C THR A 48 10.92 -6.67 -2.16
N ASN A 49 11.30 -7.87 -2.63
CA ASN A 49 10.37 -8.97 -2.87
C ASN A 49 9.30 -8.53 -3.87
N ALA A 50 9.73 -7.76 -4.89
CA ALA A 50 8.82 -7.08 -5.80
C ALA A 50 8.17 -8.01 -6.81
N TRP A 51 6.98 -7.62 -7.24
CA TRP A 51 6.22 -8.30 -8.29
C TRP A 51 5.54 -7.26 -9.17
N GLU A 52 5.14 -7.69 -10.37
CA GLU A 52 4.43 -6.85 -11.31
C GLU A 52 3.17 -7.60 -11.76
N ASN A 53 1.98 -7.00 -11.55
CA ASN A 53 0.69 -7.58 -11.93
C ASN A 53 -0.42 -6.53 -11.75
N GLY A 54 -1.68 -6.98 -11.76
CA GLY A 54 -2.84 -6.17 -11.39
C GLY A 54 -3.10 -6.20 -9.89
N VAL A 55 -4.27 -5.72 -9.49
CA VAL A 55 -4.77 -5.75 -8.12
C VAL A 55 -6.02 -6.63 -8.09
N PHE A 56 -6.16 -7.46 -7.07
CA PHE A 56 -7.32 -8.33 -6.93
C PHE A 56 -8.64 -7.55 -6.88
N SER A 57 -9.69 -8.14 -7.43
CA SER A 57 -11.02 -7.54 -7.50
C SER A 57 -11.90 -7.89 -6.29
N TYR A 58 -11.30 -8.27 -5.19
CA TYR A 58 -11.98 -8.55 -3.91
C TYR A 58 -11.22 -7.87 -2.77
N HIS A 59 -11.92 -7.55 -1.68
CA HIS A 59 -11.27 -6.97 -0.50
C HIS A 59 -10.26 -7.96 0.07
N HIS A 60 -9.04 -7.50 0.23
CA HIS A 60 -7.95 -8.29 0.81
C HIS A 60 -6.97 -7.38 1.53
N TYR A 61 -6.17 -7.96 2.41
CA TYR A 61 -5.13 -7.23 3.14
C TYR A 61 -4.00 -8.18 3.53
N HIS A 62 -2.87 -7.57 3.88
CA HIS A 62 -1.73 -8.28 4.47
C HIS A 62 -1.65 -7.89 5.93
N SER A 63 -1.55 -8.87 6.83
CA SER A 63 -1.55 -8.58 8.27
C SER A 63 -0.14 -8.46 8.85
N ASN A 64 0.86 -9.00 8.17
CA ASN A 64 2.22 -9.10 8.70
C ASN A 64 3.26 -8.26 7.95
N SER A 65 2.83 -7.44 7.01
CA SER A 65 3.73 -6.54 6.27
C SER A 65 2.96 -5.33 5.74
N HIS A 66 3.64 -4.19 5.64
CA HIS A 66 3.22 -3.07 4.84
C HIS A 66 3.51 -3.37 3.37
N GLU A 67 2.86 -2.65 2.45
CA GLU A 67 3.05 -2.83 1.01
C GLU A 67 3.11 -1.48 0.32
N VAL A 68 3.90 -1.37 -0.75
CA VAL A 68 3.85 -0.24 -1.67
C VAL A 68 3.36 -0.73 -3.03
N LEU A 69 2.52 0.07 -3.68
CA LEU A 69 2.09 -0.14 -5.06
C LEU A 69 2.48 1.07 -5.89
N GLY A 70 3.15 0.84 -7.01
CA GLY A 70 3.43 1.89 -8.00
C GLY A 70 2.70 1.57 -9.29
N VAL A 71 1.92 2.51 -9.80
CA VAL A 71 1.17 2.33 -11.05
C VAL A 71 2.10 2.62 -12.22
N ILE A 72 2.38 1.58 -13.01
CA ILE A 72 3.31 1.69 -14.13
C ILE A 72 2.63 1.76 -15.49
N LYS A 73 1.36 1.35 -15.59
CA LYS A 73 0.54 1.46 -16.80
C LYS A 73 -0.92 1.64 -16.44
N GLY A 74 -1.62 2.44 -17.23
CA GLY A 74 -3.07 2.55 -17.17
C GLY A 74 -3.58 3.31 -15.96
N GLU A 75 -4.83 3.00 -15.60
CA GLU A 75 -5.54 3.65 -14.52
C GLU A 75 -6.54 2.69 -13.87
N ALA A 76 -6.93 2.97 -12.66
CA ALA A 76 -7.89 2.14 -11.93
C ALA A 76 -8.62 2.92 -10.84
N SER A 77 -9.80 2.39 -10.47
CA SER A 77 -10.52 2.76 -9.25
C SER A 77 -10.27 1.67 -8.22
N ILE A 78 -9.68 2.03 -7.08
CA ILE A 78 -9.37 1.09 -6.01
C ILE A 78 -10.06 1.54 -4.74
N THR A 79 -10.81 0.64 -4.09
CA THR A 79 -11.39 0.89 -2.78
C THR A 79 -10.43 0.42 -1.71
N PHE A 80 -9.99 1.35 -0.87
CA PHE A 80 -9.17 1.06 0.30
C PHE A 80 -10.02 1.09 1.55
N GLY A 81 -9.68 0.25 2.53
CA GLY A 81 -10.31 0.29 3.85
C GLY A 81 -11.54 -0.59 4.02
N GLY A 82 -11.83 -1.49 3.09
CA GLY A 82 -13.01 -2.34 3.14
C GLY A 82 -14.25 -1.68 2.56
N GLU A 83 -15.43 -2.26 2.79
CA GLU A 83 -16.68 -1.76 2.20
C GLU A 83 -17.03 -0.33 2.63
N ASN A 84 -16.64 0.04 3.84
CA ASN A 84 -16.88 1.39 4.38
C ASN A 84 -15.68 2.33 4.17
N GLY A 85 -14.74 1.93 3.33
CA GLY A 85 -13.55 2.70 3.04
C GLY A 85 -13.76 3.79 2.01
N LYS A 86 -12.72 4.07 1.24
CA LYS A 86 -12.75 5.13 0.24
C LYS A 86 -12.25 4.60 -1.11
N THR A 87 -12.97 4.91 -2.17
CA THR A 87 -12.53 4.62 -3.54
C THR A 87 -11.65 5.76 -4.05
N VAL A 88 -10.47 5.39 -4.50
CA VAL A 88 -9.45 6.34 -4.99
C VAL A 88 -9.13 6.02 -6.44
N GLU A 89 -9.10 7.07 -7.27
CA GLU A 89 -8.65 6.94 -8.64
C GLU A 89 -7.13 7.05 -8.70
N VAL A 90 -6.49 6.06 -9.32
CA VAL A 90 -5.03 6.05 -9.50
C VAL A 90 -4.71 5.95 -10.99
N THR A 91 -3.61 6.57 -11.39
CA THR A 91 -3.13 6.56 -12.76
C THR A 91 -1.63 6.36 -12.81
N VAL A 92 -1.11 6.07 -14.01
CA VAL A 92 0.32 5.85 -14.20
C VAL A 92 1.15 6.96 -13.55
N GLY A 93 2.16 6.57 -12.77
CA GLY A 93 3.00 7.49 -12.02
C GLY A 93 2.63 7.64 -10.56
N ASP A 94 1.43 7.24 -10.16
CA ASP A 94 1.00 7.31 -8.75
C ASP A 94 1.59 6.17 -7.94
N VAL A 95 1.84 6.45 -6.66
CA VAL A 95 2.34 5.47 -5.70
C VAL A 95 1.45 5.51 -4.46
N VAL A 96 1.18 4.33 -3.90
CA VAL A 96 0.38 4.17 -2.68
C VAL A 96 1.15 3.31 -1.70
N VAL A 97 1.33 3.78 -0.46
CA VAL A 97 1.82 2.95 0.64
C VAL A 97 0.64 2.51 1.46
N ILE A 98 0.47 1.20 1.57
CA ILE A 98 -0.66 0.56 2.25
C ILE A 98 -0.15 -0.04 3.55
N PRO A 99 -0.51 0.54 4.70
CA PRO A 99 -0.07 -0.04 5.98
C PRO A 99 -0.72 -1.40 6.21
N ALA A 100 -0.04 -2.26 6.94
CA ALA A 100 -0.55 -3.60 7.26
C ALA A 100 -1.98 -3.52 7.78
N GLY A 101 -2.84 -4.41 7.33
CA GLY A 101 -4.24 -4.49 7.73
C GLY A 101 -5.19 -3.70 6.85
N VAL A 102 -4.71 -2.71 6.11
CA VAL A 102 -5.59 -1.88 5.27
C VAL A 102 -6.04 -2.68 4.05
N GLY A 103 -7.37 -2.81 3.93
CA GLY A 103 -7.98 -3.52 2.80
C GLY A 103 -7.81 -2.77 1.49
N HIS A 104 -7.74 -3.52 0.41
CA HIS A 104 -7.72 -2.94 -0.94
C HIS A 104 -8.41 -3.87 -1.92
N LYS A 105 -9.14 -3.26 -2.87
CA LYS A 105 -9.94 -3.96 -3.88
C LYS A 105 -10.01 -3.12 -5.14
N LYS A 106 -9.67 -3.73 -6.27
CA LYS A 106 -9.84 -3.06 -7.57
C LYS A 106 -11.32 -3.12 -7.97
N GLU A 107 -11.94 -1.95 -8.14
CA GLU A 107 -13.33 -1.85 -8.60
C GLU A 107 -13.42 -1.86 -10.13
N ALA A 108 -12.53 -1.14 -10.79
CA ALA A 108 -12.48 -1.03 -12.25
C ALA A 108 -11.08 -0.63 -12.68
N SER A 109 -10.72 -0.91 -13.92
CA SER A 109 -9.43 -0.49 -14.46
C SER A 109 -9.46 -0.46 -15.99
N SER A 110 -8.50 0.27 -16.57
CA SER A 110 -8.17 0.11 -17.98
C SER A 110 -7.61 -1.30 -18.21
N THR A 111 -7.65 -1.75 -19.45
CA THR A 111 -7.20 -3.12 -19.80
C THR A 111 -5.70 -3.31 -19.61
N ASP A 112 -4.93 -2.23 -19.70
CA ASP A 112 -3.47 -2.23 -19.55
C ASP A 112 -3.00 -1.95 -18.12
N PHE A 113 -3.91 -1.77 -17.15
CA PHE A 113 -3.56 -1.43 -15.77
C PHE A 113 -2.55 -2.41 -15.18
N ARG A 114 -1.44 -1.86 -14.66
CA ARG A 114 -0.37 -2.66 -14.11
C ARG A 114 0.34 -1.91 -13.00
N VAL A 115 0.64 -2.64 -11.92
CA VAL A 115 1.35 -2.09 -10.76
C VAL A 115 2.58 -2.91 -10.46
N VAL A 116 3.54 -2.28 -9.80
CA VAL A 116 4.65 -2.96 -9.11
C VAL A 116 4.34 -2.91 -7.62
N GLY A 117 4.32 -4.08 -6.98
CA GLY A 117 4.20 -4.19 -5.53
C GLY A 117 5.53 -4.55 -4.90
N ALA A 118 5.77 -4.07 -3.68
CA ALA A 118 6.98 -4.40 -2.94
C ALA A 118 6.74 -4.22 -1.43
N TYR A 119 7.66 -4.72 -0.63
CA TYR A 119 7.51 -4.80 0.83
C TYR A 119 8.77 -4.29 1.52
N PRO A 120 8.64 -3.63 2.70
CA PRO A 120 9.81 -3.15 3.43
C PRO A 120 10.77 -4.30 3.74
N ALA A 121 12.03 -4.14 3.39
CA ALA A 121 13.08 -5.15 3.59
C ALA A 121 12.74 -6.52 2.99
N GLY A 122 11.83 -6.57 2.02
CA GLY A 122 11.42 -7.82 1.36
C GLY A 122 10.66 -8.77 2.26
N MET A 123 9.98 -8.28 3.29
CA MET A 123 9.26 -9.11 4.25
C MET A 123 8.28 -10.06 3.56
N PRO A 124 8.18 -11.31 4.01
CA PRO A 124 7.11 -12.20 3.57
C PRO A 124 5.77 -11.65 4.02
N HIS A 125 4.75 -11.87 3.22
CA HIS A 125 3.41 -11.33 3.46
C HIS A 125 2.36 -12.41 3.33
N ASP A 126 1.33 -12.35 4.18
CA ASP A 126 0.16 -13.21 4.10
C ASP A 126 -0.90 -12.58 3.19
N LEU A 127 -1.96 -13.33 2.93
CA LEU A 127 -3.13 -12.83 2.21
C LEU A 127 -4.37 -13.19 3.02
N ARG A 128 -5.13 -12.17 3.42
CA ARG A 128 -6.34 -12.28 4.21
C ARG A 128 -7.51 -11.61 3.50
N THR A 129 -8.71 -12.14 3.70
CA THR A 129 -9.90 -11.66 2.99
C THR A 129 -11.02 -11.18 3.93
N GLY A 130 -10.75 -11.09 5.22
CA GLY A 130 -11.72 -10.62 6.20
C GLY A 130 -12.55 -11.71 6.84
N LYS A 131 -12.08 -12.95 6.80
CA LYS A 131 -12.76 -14.08 7.46
C LYS A 131 -12.67 -13.93 8.98
N ALA A 132 -13.74 -14.30 9.67
CA ALA A 132 -13.84 -14.16 11.12
C ALA A 132 -12.74 -14.93 11.88
N ASP A 133 -12.36 -16.11 11.39
CA ASP A 133 -11.35 -16.96 12.02
C ASP A 133 -9.91 -16.44 11.85
N GLU A 134 -9.69 -15.52 10.92
CA GLU A 134 -8.39 -14.88 10.70
C GLU A 134 -8.15 -13.66 11.60
N ARG A 135 -9.22 -13.10 12.13
CA ARG A 135 -9.22 -11.74 12.69
C ARG A 135 -8.30 -11.55 13.88
N LYS A 136 -8.31 -12.46 14.84
CA LYS A 136 -7.51 -12.34 16.05
C LYS A 136 -6.02 -12.31 15.73
N ASP A 137 -5.56 -13.26 14.94
CA ASP A 137 -4.14 -13.34 14.55
C ASP A 137 -3.74 -12.14 13.69
N ALA A 138 -4.64 -11.70 12.80
CA ALA A 138 -4.39 -10.55 11.94
C ALA A 138 -4.19 -9.27 12.78
N ILE A 139 -5.06 -9.03 13.76
CA ILE A 139 -4.94 -7.84 14.64
C ILE A 139 -3.64 -7.87 15.41
N ASP A 140 -3.25 -9.04 15.95
CA ASP A 140 -1.98 -9.18 16.66
C ASP A 140 -0.78 -8.94 15.73
N ASN A 141 -0.84 -9.47 14.50
CA ASN A 141 0.23 -9.27 13.52
C ASN A 141 0.39 -7.77 13.17
N ILE A 142 -0.72 -7.09 12.85
CA ILE A 142 -0.72 -5.68 12.47
C ILE A 142 -0.03 -4.82 13.54
N LYS A 143 -0.33 -5.08 14.80
CA LYS A 143 0.23 -4.38 15.95
C LYS A 143 1.76 -4.52 16.03
N ASN A 144 2.30 -5.63 15.53
CA ASN A 144 3.71 -5.98 15.67
C ASN A 144 4.55 -5.77 14.40
N VAL A 145 3.96 -5.28 13.31
CA VAL A 145 4.73 -4.99 12.09
C VAL A 145 5.72 -3.87 12.38
N PRO A 146 7.02 -4.09 12.11
CA PRO A 146 8.01 -3.04 12.38
C PRO A 146 7.85 -1.85 11.46
N LEU A 147 8.22 -0.67 11.96
CA LEU A 147 8.25 0.56 11.17
C LEU A 147 9.34 0.42 10.10
N PRO A 148 9.04 0.76 8.84
CA PRO A 148 10.07 0.74 7.79
C PRO A 148 11.19 1.72 8.11
N ALA A 149 12.42 1.37 7.73
CA ALA A 149 13.57 2.26 7.88
C ALA A 149 13.63 3.34 6.80
N THR A 150 12.90 3.15 5.70
CA THR A 150 12.94 4.02 4.52
C THR A 150 11.55 4.26 3.95
N ASP A 151 11.40 5.41 3.29
CA ASP A 151 10.30 5.71 2.39
C ASP A 151 10.60 5.05 1.04
N PRO A 152 9.63 4.43 0.36
CA PRO A 152 9.90 3.73 -0.90
C PRO A 152 10.34 4.64 -2.06
N ILE A 153 10.03 5.93 -1.98
CA ILE A 153 10.37 6.91 -3.03
C ILE A 153 11.54 7.80 -2.63
N PHE A 154 11.53 8.29 -1.39
CA PHE A 154 12.46 9.33 -0.93
C PHE A 154 13.52 8.83 0.05
N GLY A 155 13.56 7.54 0.35
CA GLY A 155 14.61 6.96 1.19
C GLY A 155 14.52 7.38 2.65
N VAL A 156 15.69 7.55 3.28
CA VAL A 156 15.80 7.77 4.73
C VAL A 156 15.23 9.11 5.20
N ASN A 157 15.01 10.05 4.29
CA ASN A 157 14.45 11.36 4.61
C ASN A 157 13.04 11.56 4.06
N GLY A 158 12.37 10.49 3.69
CA GLY A 158 11.06 10.55 3.07
C GLY A 158 9.93 10.84 4.06
N PRO A 159 8.80 11.34 3.55
CA PRO A 159 7.66 11.75 4.38
C PRO A 159 6.98 10.60 5.13
N LEU A 160 7.08 9.36 4.67
CA LEU A 160 6.53 8.21 5.36
C LEU A 160 7.03 8.14 6.80
N LEU A 161 8.33 8.37 7.01
CA LEU A 161 8.94 8.25 8.33
C LEU A 161 8.44 9.33 9.29
N ASP A 162 8.12 10.51 8.77
CA ASP A 162 7.53 11.59 9.57
C ASP A 162 6.05 11.30 9.87
N VAL A 163 5.30 10.85 8.87
CA VAL A 163 3.87 10.57 9.00
C VAL A 163 3.62 9.38 9.94
N TRP A 164 4.43 8.33 9.85
CA TRP A 164 4.27 7.12 10.66
C TRP A 164 5.01 7.19 12.01
N GLY A 165 5.76 8.25 12.26
CA GLY A 165 6.43 8.47 13.53
C GLY A 165 7.72 7.65 13.67
N ARG A 166 8.84 8.26 13.31
CA ARG A 166 10.14 7.65 13.56
C ARG A 166 10.66 7.95 14.96
#